data_6e6a29d4b46983abad6ed6dbd05b4fef
#
_entry.id   6e6a29d4b46983abad6ed6dbd05b4fef
#
_cell.length_a   1.000
_cell.length_b   1.000
_cell.length_c   1.000
_cell.angle_alpha   90.00
_cell.angle_beta   90.00
_cell.angle_gamma   90.00
#
_symmetry.space_group_name_H-M   'P 1'
#
loop_
_entity.id
_entity.type
_entity.pdbx_description
1 polymer ?
#
loop_
_entity_poly.entity_id
_entity_poly.type
_entity_poly.pdbx_seq_one_letter_code
_entity_poly.pdbx_strand_id
1 'polypeptide(L)' 'MIDLKKISDEADMIVCGFAYKKTDNGIKIFDLNNGEGAAVVSNDGTLIETNMDDIEFSIAQKHLARNAKFMEA' A
#
# COMPACT_ATOMS: atom_id res chain seq x y z
N MET A 1 16.18 -3.77 -5.79
CA MET A 1 14.96 -4.41 -6.32
C MET A 1 14.06 -4.83 -5.17
N ILE A 2 12.76 -4.59 -5.30
CA ILE A 2 11.78 -4.98 -4.29
C ILE A 2 11.53 -6.48 -4.38
N ASP A 3 11.59 -7.18 -3.25
CA ASP A 3 11.26 -8.60 -3.18
C ASP A 3 9.75 -8.74 -3.02
N LEU A 4 9.06 -8.97 -4.14
CA LEU A 4 7.60 -9.03 -4.16
C LEU A 4 7.04 -10.19 -3.34
N LYS A 5 7.75 -11.31 -3.30
CA LYS A 5 7.30 -12.45 -2.52
C LYS A 5 7.33 -12.15 -1.02
N LYS A 6 8.42 -11.54 -0.56
CA LYS A 6 8.55 -11.17 0.84
C LYS A 6 7.50 -10.14 1.23
N ILE A 7 7.27 -9.14 0.36
CA ILE A 7 6.24 -8.13 0.59
C ILE A 7 4.86 -8.77 0.70
N SER A 8 4.54 -9.69 -0.21
CA SER A 8 3.25 -10.39 -0.19
C SER A 8 3.07 -11.21 1.08
N ASP A 9 4.13 -11.89 1.51
CA ASP A 9 4.07 -12.75 2.71
C ASP A 9 3.89 -11.92 3.98
N GLU A 10 4.42 -10.71 4.02
CA GLU A 10 4.36 -9.84 5.19
C GLU A 10 3.20 -8.84 5.16
N ALA A 11 2.50 -8.73 4.04
CA ALA A 11 1.42 -7.76 3.90
C ALA A 11 0.24 -8.09 4.82
N ASP A 12 -0.37 -7.07 5.39
CA ASP A 12 -1.60 -7.22 6.18
C ASP A 12 -2.82 -7.38 5.28
N MET A 13 -2.74 -6.85 4.05
CA MET A 13 -3.83 -6.91 3.09
C MET A 13 -3.29 -6.81 1.68
N ILE A 14 -3.87 -7.56 0.75
CA ILE A 14 -3.56 -7.46 -0.67
C ILE A 14 -4.88 -7.26 -1.42
N VAL A 15 -4.98 -6.17 -2.18
CA VAL A 15 -6.18 -5.83 -2.95
C VAL A 15 -5.77 -5.37 -4.34
N CYS A 16 -6.29 -6.04 -5.37
CA CYS A 16 -6.10 -5.64 -6.78
C CYS A 16 -4.63 -5.42 -7.15
N GLY A 17 -3.74 -6.25 -6.63
CA GLY A 17 -2.31 -6.17 -6.94
C GLY A 17 -1.54 -5.15 -6.10
N PHE A 18 -2.15 -4.56 -5.08
CA PHE A 18 -1.46 -3.70 -4.13
C PHE A 18 -1.37 -4.40 -2.79
N ALA A 19 -0.18 -4.38 -2.20
CA ALA A 19 0.06 -4.93 -0.86
C ALA A 19 0.10 -3.78 0.14
N TYR A 20 -0.60 -3.92 1.24
CA TYR A 20 -0.69 -2.91 2.29
C TYR A 20 -0.13 -3.48 3.58
N LYS A 21 0.80 -2.77 4.20
CA LYS A 21 1.39 -3.19 5.46
C LYS A 21 1.29 -2.05 6.48
N LYS A 22 0.65 -2.33 7.60
CA LYS A 22 0.52 -1.36 8.68
C LYS A 22 1.83 -1.27 9.44
N THR A 23 2.29 -0.05 9.71
CA THR A 23 3.51 0.21 10.47
C THR A 23 3.21 1.22 11.57
N ASP A 24 4.18 1.45 12.46
CA ASP A 24 4.03 2.41 13.54
C ASP A 24 3.80 3.83 13.03
N ASN A 25 4.35 4.15 11.84
CA ASN A 25 4.28 5.49 11.27
C ASN A 25 3.16 5.66 10.25
N GLY A 26 2.44 4.59 9.94
CA GLY A 26 1.38 4.64 8.94
C GLY A 26 1.25 3.34 8.17
N ILE A 27 0.94 3.45 6.89
CA ILE A 27 0.71 2.29 6.03
C ILE A 27 1.63 2.35 4.83
N LYS A 28 2.38 1.28 4.59
CA LYS A 28 3.18 1.13 3.39
C LYS A 28 2.36 0.42 2.32
N ILE A 29 2.42 0.94 1.10
CA ILE A 29 1.70 0.41 -0.04
C ILE A 29 2.71 0.04 -1.13
N PHE A 30 2.59 -1.16 -1.67
CA PHE A 30 3.47 -1.63 -2.75
C PHE A 30 2.62 -2.11 -3.92
N ASP A 31 3.01 -1.71 -5.14
CA ASP A 31 2.36 -2.18 -6.35
C ASP A 31 3.02 -3.48 -6.79
N LEU A 32 2.34 -4.59 -6.59
CA LEU A 32 2.87 -5.91 -6.93
C LEU A 32 2.94 -6.13 -8.44
N ASN A 33 2.14 -5.41 -9.21
CA ASN A 33 2.14 -5.53 -10.68
C ASN A 33 3.32 -4.80 -11.30
N ASN A 34 3.70 -3.66 -10.72
CA ASN A 34 4.80 -2.84 -11.21
C ASN A 34 6.16 -3.29 -10.63
N GLY A 35 6.18 -3.72 -9.38
CA GLY A 35 7.40 -4.14 -8.71
C GLY A 35 8.27 -3.00 -8.22
N GLU A 36 7.98 -1.76 -8.61
CA GLU A 36 8.76 -0.59 -8.22
C GLU A 36 7.89 0.49 -7.55
N GLY A 37 6.58 0.44 -7.75
CA GLY A 37 5.67 1.42 -7.16
C GLY A 37 5.51 1.23 -5.66
N ALA A 38 5.76 2.28 -4.90
CA ALA A 38 5.63 2.24 -3.45
C ALA A 38 5.11 3.58 -2.93
N ALA A 39 4.41 3.54 -1.81
CA ALA A 39 3.91 4.75 -1.16
C ALA A 39 3.87 4.53 0.34
N VAL A 40 3.94 5.63 1.09
CA VAL A 40 3.73 5.62 2.54
C VAL A 40 2.68 6.67 2.85
N VAL A 41 1.64 6.25 3.55
CA VAL A 41 0.59 7.18 3.99
C VAL A 41 0.49 7.10 5.51
N SER A 42 0.01 8.20 6.12
CA SER A 42 -0.23 8.21 7.55
C SER A 42 -1.46 7.36 7.90
N ASN A 43 -1.70 7.16 9.19
CA ASN A 43 -2.83 6.35 9.63
C ASN A 43 -4.20 6.92 9.21
N ASP A 44 -4.25 8.22 8.92
CA ASP A 44 -5.48 8.87 8.45
C ASP A 44 -5.59 8.92 6.92
N GLY A 45 -4.61 8.33 6.21
CA GLY A 45 -4.62 8.29 4.75
C GLY A 45 -3.89 9.43 4.06
N THR A 46 -3.25 10.34 4.82
CA THR A 46 -2.49 11.44 4.23
C THR A 46 -1.18 10.93 3.62
N LEU A 47 -0.93 11.29 2.37
CA LEU A 47 0.30 10.89 1.69
C LEU A 47 1.54 11.49 2.36
N ILE A 48 2.49 10.63 2.69
CA ILE A 48 3.78 11.05 3.25
C ILE A 48 4.85 11.03 2.16
N GLU A 49 4.93 9.93 1.41
CA GLU A 49 5.95 9.75 0.37
C GLU A 49 5.48 8.74 -0.66
N THR A 50 5.79 8.95 -1.94
CA THR A 50 5.48 7.98 -2.99
C THR A 50 6.36 8.21 -4.21
N ASN A 51 6.63 7.11 -4.95
CA ASN A 51 7.19 7.17 -6.29
C ASN A 51 6.16 6.74 -7.33
N MET A 52 4.92 6.51 -6.93
CA MET A 52 3.83 6.19 -7.85
C MET A 52 3.37 7.44 -8.58
N ASP A 53 2.88 7.29 -9.83
CA ASP A 53 2.25 8.40 -10.52
C ASP A 53 0.87 8.69 -9.88
N ASP A 54 0.26 9.81 -10.28
CA ASP A 54 -1.01 10.25 -9.69
C ASP A 54 -2.13 9.24 -9.89
N ILE A 55 -2.17 8.59 -11.03
CA ILE A 55 -3.22 7.62 -11.35
C ILE A 55 -3.03 6.36 -10.52
N GLU A 56 -1.81 5.86 -10.47
CA GLU A 56 -1.46 4.66 -9.70
C GLU A 56 -1.75 4.85 -8.21
N PHE A 57 -1.29 5.97 -7.66
CA PHE A 57 -1.51 6.27 -6.25
C PHE A 57 -3.00 6.46 -5.94
N SER A 58 -3.73 7.12 -6.83
CA SER A 58 -5.17 7.33 -6.66
C SER A 58 -5.92 6.00 -6.56
N ILE A 59 -5.56 5.03 -7.38
CA ILE A 59 -6.17 3.69 -7.34
C ILE A 59 -5.84 3.00 -6.03
N ALA A 60 -4.57 3.03 -5.62
CA ALA A 60 -4.13 2.40 -4.38
C ALA A 60 -4.83 3.01 -3.16
N GLN A 61 -4.93 4.33 -3.13
CA GLN A 61 -5.59 5.04 -2.03
C GLN A 61 -7.08 4.70 -1.95
N LYS A 62 -7.73 4.59 -3.10
CA LYS A 62 -9.15 4.24 -3.16
C LYS A 62 -9.41 2.85 -2.57
N HIS A 63 -8.58 1.88 -2.93
CA HIS A 63 -8.72 0.53 -2.38
C HIS A 63 -8.42 0.52 -0.88
N LEU A 64 -7.45 1.29 -0.43
CA LEU A 64 -7.15 1.40 0.99
C LEU A 64 -8.34 1.96 1.75
N ALA A 65 -8.94 3.03 1.26
CA ALA A 65 -10.10 3.65 1.92
C ALA A 65 -11.28 2.68 2.06
N ARG A 66 -11.50 1.85 1.02
CA ARG A 66 -12.59 0.88 1.02
C ARG A 66 -12.35 -0.29 1.96
N ASN A 67 -11.11 -0.66 2.18
CA ASN A 67 -10.75 -1.90 2.86
C ASN A 67 -9.98 -1.69 4.15
N ALA A 68 -9.83 -0.45 4.61
CA ALA A 68 -9.04 -0.14 5.81
C ALA A 68 -9.53 -0.90 7.04
N LYS A 69 -10.83 -1.14 7.14
CA LYS A 69 -11.40 -1.88 8.26
C LYS A 69 -10.87 -3.30 8.38
N PHE A 70 -10.44 -3.91 7.28
CA PHE A 70 -9.90 -5.27 7.31
C PHE A 70 -8.48 -5.30 7.88
N MET A 71 -7.77 -4.16 7.86
CA MET A 71 -6.43 -4.05 8.42
C MET A 71 -6.44 -3.80 9.92
N GLU A 72 -7.56 -3.34 10.46
CA GLU A 72 -7.71 -3.02 11.88
C GLU A 72 -8.14 -4.22 12.71
N ALA A 73 -8.53 -5.28 12.06
CA ALA A 73 -9.04 -6.48 12.73
C ALA A 73 -7.96 -7.23 13.50
#